data_2e09650e33c992ec39e6a17296a9e7b4
#
_entry.id   2e09650e33c992ec39e6a17296a9e7b4
#
_cell.length_a   1.000
_cell.length_b   1.000
_cell.length_c   1.000
_cell.angle_alpha   90.00
_cell.angle_beta   90.00
_cell.angle_gamma   90.00
#
_symmetry.space_group_name_H-M   'P 1'
#
loop_
_entity.id
_entity.type
_entity.pdbx_description
1 polymer ?
#
loop_
_entity_poly.entity_id
_entity_poly.type
_entity_poly.pdbx_seq_one_letter_code
_entity_poly.pdbx_strand_id
1 'polypeptide(L)'
;MRWLQECREYCFWGEKKKEVIDMKLMIASDIHGSAFYCEKMIEAYKREGADRLLLLGDILYHGPRNDLPEGYAPKEVIAMLNPLKSELLCVRGNCDTEVDQMVLEFPILADYCYVNLSGENGQGDITIFATHGHIYHPHHLPPLKDGDILLNGHTHVPACEEILDMNGGTYQYLNPGSVSIPKEGSEHSYMIYENGTFAWKNLTGEEYQTWKTVSHS
;
A
#
# COMPACT_ATOMS: atom_id res chain seq x y z
N MET A 1 -42.35 -30.95 -22.33
CA MET A 1 -41.07 -31.64 -22.05
C MET A 1 -40.00 -31.33 -23.11
N ARG A 2 -39.87 -30.07 -23.57
CA ARG A 2 -38.89 -29.68 -24.60
C ARG A 2 -37.91 -28.61 -24.12
N TRP A 3 -38.10 -28.10 -22.89
CA TRP A 3 -37.29 -27.02 -22.27
C TRP A 3 -36.14 -27.51 -21.38
N LEU A 4 -36.02 -28.81 -21.12
CA LEU A 4 -34.98 -29.38 -20.25
C LEU A 4 -33.79 -29.98 -21.02
N GLN A 5 -33.82 -29.93 -22.36
CA GLN A 5 -32.79 -30.53 -23.21
C GLN A 5 -31.80 -29.51 -23.78
N GLU A 6 -32.14 -28.22 -23.77
CA GLU A 6 -31.27 -27.15 -24.31
C GLU A 6 -30.31 -26.55 -23.29
N CYS A 7 -30.45 -26.85 -21.97
CA CYS A 7 -29.53 -26.34 -20.92
C CYS A 7 -28.28 -27.20 -20.71
N ARG A 8 -28.07 -28.28 -21.47
CA ARG A 8 -26.90 -29.16 -21.30
C ARG A 8 -25.68 -28.82 -22.16
N GLU A 9 -25.81 -27.91 -23.13
CA GLU A 9 -24.72 -27.61 -24.07
C GLU A 9 -23.92 -26.34 -23.75
N TYR A 10 -24.24 -25.61 -22.66
CA TYR A 10 -23.49 -24.39 -22.26
C TYR A 10 -22.62 -24.55 -21.03
N CYS A 11 -22.41 -25.75 -20.52
CA CYS A 11 -21.46 -26.02 -19.42
C CYS A 11 -20.18 -26.71 -19.92
N PHE A 12 -19.57 -26.20 -20.98
CA PHE A 12 -18.15 -26.45 -21.22
C PHE A 12 -17.33 -25.43 -20.38
N TRP A 13 -17.29 -25.68 -19.10
CA TRP A 13 -16.23 -25.11 -18.27
C TRP A 13 -14.94 -25.88 -18.60
N GLY A 14 -14.29 -25.52 -19.71
CA GLY A 14 -12.90 -25.80 -19.85
C GLY A 14 -12.24 -25.13 -18.64
N GLU A 15 -11.45 -25.88 -17.88
CA GLU A 15 -10.54 -25.33 -16.89
C GLU A 15 -9.64 -24.33 -17.62
N LYS A 16 -10.08 -23.07 -17.74
CA LYS A 16 -9.16 -21.96 -17.97
C LYS A 16 -8.27 -21.99 -16.74
N LYS A 17 -7.03 -22.44 -16.87
CA LYS A 17 -5.98 -22.07 -15.94
C LYS A 17 -6.18 -20.58 -15.69
N LYS A 18 -6.56 -20.23 -14.48
CA LYS A 18 -6.62 -18.86 -14.03
C LYS A 18 -5.18 -18.36 -14.20
N GLU A 19 -4.89 -17.62 -15.26
CA GLU A 19 -3.66 -16.86 -15.31
C GLU A 19 -3.78 -15.92 -14.12
N VAL A 20 -3.04 -16.21 -13.08
CA VAL A 20 -2.85 -15.31 -11.94
C VAL A 20 -2.05 -14.17 -12.56
N ILE A 21 -2.74 -13.09 -12.90
CA ILE A 21 -2.08 -11.82 -13.25
C ILE A 21 -1.53 -11.35 -11.90
N ASP A 22 -0.24 -11.52 -11.74
CA ASP A 22 0.46 -11.09 -10.54
C ASP A 22 0.48 -9.56 -10.55
N MET A 23 -0.24 -8.96 -9.59
CA MET A 23 -0.40 -7.51 -9.49
C MET A 23 0.89 -6.91 -8.93
N LYS A 24 1.53 -6.02 -9.68
CA LYS A 24 2.61 -5.19 -9.17
C LYS A 24 2.03 -4.00 -8.42
N LEU A 25 2.31 -3.89 -7.12
CA LEU A 25 1.78 -2.85 -6.25
C LEU A 25 2.92 -1.93 -5.78
N MET A 26 2.80 -0.63 -6.03
CA MET A 26 3.61 0.37 -5.36
C MET A 26 2.92 0.84 -4.09
N ILE A 27 3.68 1.03 -3.02
CA ILE A 27 3.19 1.43 -1.69
C ILE A 27 4.00 2.65 -1.25
N ALA A 28 3.30 3.73 -0.90
CA ALA A 28 3.92 4.98 -0.46
C ALA A 28 3.11 5.61 0.68
N SER A 29 3.74 6.48 1.47
CA SER A 29 3.11 7.12 2.64
C SER A 29 3.67 8.50 2.88
N ASP A 30 2.90 9.32 3.62
CA ASP A 30 3.40 10.54 4.24
C ASP A 30 3.95 11.56 3.22
N ILE A 31 3.07 11.98 2.27
CA ILE A 31 3.36 13.00 1.24
C ILE A 31 3.33 14.41 1.85
N HIS A 32 2.46 14.63 2.85
CA HIS A 32 2.35 15.85 3.62
C HIS A 32 2.29 17.15 2.80
N GLY A 33 1.63 17.11 1.64
CA GLY A 33 1.43 18.29 0.79
C GLY A 33 2.65 18.75 0.00
N SER A 34 3.74 17.98 -0.02
CA SER A 34 4.91 18.28 -0.84
C SER A 34 4.63 17.95 -2.32
N ALA A 35 4.47 18.97 -3.13
CA ALA A 35 4.33 18.80 -4.59
C ALA A 35 5.66 18.28 -5.20
N PHE A 36 6.78 18.76 -4.70
CA PHE A 36 8.11 18.34 -5.15
C PHE A 36 8.34 16.82 -5.01
N TYR A 37 8.04 16.27 -3.83
CA TYR A 37 8.22 14.83 -3.61
C TYR A 37 7.05 14.01 -4.17
N CYS A 38 5.85 14.56 -4.25
CA CYS A 38 4.72 13.91 -4.94
C CYS A 38 5.02 13.69 -6.42
N GLU A 39 5.60 14.67 -7.12
CA GLU A 39 6.02 14.54 -8.51
C GLU A 39 7.04 13.40 -8.69
N LYS A 40 8.09 13.36 -7.84
CA LYS A 40 9.10 12.28 -7.87
C LYS A 40 8.50 10.90 -7.57
N MET A 41 7.54 10.82 -6.64
CA MET A 41 6.82 9.58 -6.36
C MET A 41 6.01 9.10 -7.57
N ILE A 42 5.33 10.01 -8.27
CA ILE A 42 4.57 9.69 -9.50
C ILE A 42 5.52 9.29 -10.65
N GLU A 43 6.67 9.93 -10.78
CA GLU A 43 7.71 9.50 -11.72
C GLU A 43 8.21 8.09 -11.40
N ALA A 44 8.43 7.79 -10.11
CA ALA A 44 8.79 6.46 -9.64
C ALA A 44 7.69 5.45 -9.97
N TYR A 45 6.41 5.77 -9.70
CA TYR A 45 5.27 4.92 -10.02
C TYR A 45 5.23 4.55 -11.51
N LYS A 46 5.40 5.54 -12.39
CA LYS A 46 5.45 5.33 -13.83
C LYS A 46 6.67 4.51 -14.26
N ARG A 47 7.83 4.75 -13.68
CA ARG A 47 9.09 4.04 -13.96
C ARG A 47 8.99 2.57 -13.55
N GLU A 48 8.39 2.28 -12.40
CA GLU A 48 8.18 0.92 -11.92
C GLU A 48 7.14 0.15 -12.74
N GLY A 49 6.24 0.84 -13.44
CA GLY A 49 5.16 0.21 -14.18
C GLY A 49 4.21 -0.57 -13.27
N ALA A 50 3.99 -0.10 -12.05
CA ALA A 50 3.07 -0.74 -11.11
C ALA A 50 1.61 -0.59 -11.56
N ASP A 51 0.79 -1.61 -11.31
CA ASP A 51 -0.62 -1.64 -11.70
C ASP A 51 -1.48 -0.74 -10.80
N ARG A 52 -1.07 -0.57 -9.54
CA ARG A 52 -1.75 0.22 -8.52
C ARG A 52 -0.75 0.93 -7.61
N LEU A 53 -1.17 2.07 -7.08
CA LEU A 53 -0.46 2.81 -6.04
C LEU A 53 -1.32 2.82 -4.76
N LEU A 54 -0.83 2.20 -3.70
CA LEU A 54 -1.41 2.24 -2.36
C LEU A 54 -0.77 3.37 -1.56
N LEU A 55 -1.57 4.37 -1.20
CA LEU A 55 -1.19 5.46 -0.31
C LEU A 55 -1.63 5.11 1.13
N LEU A 56 -0.70 5.17 2.06
CA LEU A 56 -0.98 4.88 3.47
C LEU A 56 -1.37 6.13 4.28
N GLY A 57 -1.81 7.20 3.62
CA GLY A 57 -2.33 8.41 4.25
C GLY A 57 -1.33 9.55 4.42
N ASP A 58 -1.78 10.59 5.13
CA ASP A 58 -1.09 11.86 5.35
C ASP A 58 -0.71 12.54 4.02
N ILE A 59 -1.75 12.86 3.21
CA ILE A 59 -1.58 13.27 1.82
C ILE A 59 -1.30 14.78 1.70
N LEU A 60 -2.18 15.63 2.25
CA LEU A 60 -2.17 17.07 1.95
C LEU A 60 -1.62 17.95 3.08
N TYR A 61 -1.86 17.60 4.33
CA TYR A 61 -1.47 18.41 5.48
C TYR A 61 -0.15 17.94 6.10
N HIS A 62 0.77 18.88 6.33
CA HIS A 62 2.08 18.56 6.91
C HIS A 62 2.02 18.12 8.38
N GLY A 63 0.91 18.38 9.08
CA GLY A 63 0.77 18.14 10.51
C GLY A 63 1.40 19.23 11.38
N PRO A 64 0.87 19.50 12.59
CA PRO A 64 1.31 20.61 13.43
C PRO A 64 2.68 20.39 14.08
N ARG A 65 3.22 19.19 14.02
CA ARG A 65 4.49 18.78 14.65
C ARG A 65 5.67 18.72 13.67
N ASN A 66 5.41 18.82 12.38
CA ASN A 66 6.45 18.77 11.35
C ASN A 66 6.68 20.16 10.79
N ASP A 67 7.90 20.45 10.38
CA ASP A 67 8.19 21.58 9.52
C ASP A 67 7.56 21.37 8.13
N LEU A 68 7.38 22.45 7.39
CA LEU A 68 6.89 22.36 6.02
C LEU A 68 7.91 21.59 5.16
N PRO A 69 7.48 20.54 4.46
CA PRO A 69 8.38 19.83 3.55
C PRO A 69 8.76 20.70 2.35
N GLU A 70 9.85 20.36 1.71
CA GLU A 70 10.27 21.01 0.47
C GLU A 70 9.15 20.98 -0.58
N GLY A 71 8.90 22.12 -1.21
CA GLY A 71 7.85 22.25 -2.23
C GLY A 71 6.45 22.04 -1.70
N TYR A 72 6.13 22.48 -0.45
CA TYR A 72 4.79 22.38 0.11
C TYR A 72 3.78 23.17 -0.72
N ALA A 73 2.96 22.49 -1.49
CA ALA A 73 1.93 23.04 -2.37
C ALA A 73 0.75 22.05 -2.51
N PRO A 74 -0.12 21.90 -1.49
CA PRO A 74 -1.20 20.90 -1.50
C PRO A 74 -2.11 20.94 -2.71
N LYS A 75 -2.37 22.12 -3.28
CA LYS A 75 -3.19 22.26 -4.51
C LYS A 75 -2.54 21.59 -5.72
N GLU A 76 -1.22 21.60 -5.80
CA GLU A 76 -0.49 20.93 -6.86
C GLU A 76 -0.50 19.41 -6.65
N VAL A 77 -0.41 18.94 -5.39
CA VAL A 77 -0.58 17.52 -5.04
C VAL A 77 -1.95 17.01 -5.49
N ILE A 78 -3.03 17.76 -5.23
CA ILE A 78 -4.38 17.43 -5.68
C ILE A 78 -4.43 17.32 -7.22
N ALA A 79 -3.86 18.30 -7.93
CA ALA A 79 -3.84 18.31 -9.40
C ALA A 79 -3.05 17.13 -9.99
N MET A 80 -2.04 16.64 -9.29
CA MET A 80 -1.24 15.47 -9.71
C MET A 80 -1.90 14.13 -9.39
N LEU A 81 -2.58 13.99 -8.24
CA LEU A 81 -3.16 12.71 -7.82
C LEU A 81 -4.55 12.44 -8.43
N ASN A 82 -5.40 13.46 -8.60
CA ASN A 82 -6.75 13.26 -9.14
C ASN A 82 -6.79 12.60 -10.54
N PRO A 83 -5.89 12.88 -11.48
CA PRO A 83 -5.83 12.14 -12.75
C PRO A 83 -5.56 10.63 -12.60
N LEU A 84 -4.94 10.21 -11.49
CA LEU A 84 -4.60 8.81 -11.20
C LEU A 84 -5.68 8.10 -10.36
N LYS A 85 -6.82 8.72 -10.08
CA LYS A 85 -7.86 8.23 -9.14
C LYS A 85 -8.30 6.78 -9.35
N SER A 86 -8.29 6.28 -10.59
CA SER A 86 -8.65 4.89 -10.90
C SER A 86 -7.55 3.87 -10.57
N GLU A 87 -6.33 4.35 -10.34
CA GLU A 87 -5.15 3.54 -10.03
C GLU A 87 -4.80 3.58 -8.54
N LEU A 88 -5.39 4.54 -7.79
CA LEU A 88 -5.09 4.76 -6.38
C LEU A 88 -5.95 3.90 -5.46
N LEU A 89 -5.29 3.32 -4.48
CA LEU A 89 -5.88 2.79 -3.24
C LEU A 89 -5.37 3.67 -2.10
N CYS A 90 -6.22 3.97 -1.11
CA CYS A 90 -5.77 4.83 -0.03
C CYS A 90 -6.42 4.45 1.30
N VAL A 91 -5.66 4.57 2.38
CA VAL A 91 -6.16 4.55 3.75
C VAL A 91 -5.94 5.90 4.41
N ARG A 92 -6.72 6.20 5.45
CA ARG A 92 -6.71 7.47 6.15
C ARG A 92 -5.49 7.64 7.04
N GLY A 93 -4.75 8.74 6.86
CA GLY A 93 -3.77 9.21 7.82
C GLY A 93 -4.38 10.04 8.95
N ASN A 94 -3.59 10.34 9.97
CA ASN A 94 -4.04 11.19 11.08
C ASN A 94 -4.20 12.67 10.68
N CYS A 95 -3.58 13.08 9.58
CA CYS A 95 -3.71 14.43 9.05
C CYS A 95 -4.79 14.55 7.97
N ASP A 96 -5.36 13.44 7.48
CA ASP A 96 -6.38 13.45 6.44
C ASP A 96 -7.77 13.70 7.03
N THR A 97 -8.52 14.60 6.40
CA THR A 97 -9.80 15.07 6.90
C THR A 97 -10.91 14.95 5.85
N GLU A 98 -12.16 15.15 6.29
CA GLU A 98 -13.31 15.25 5.40
C GLU A 98 -13.17 16.41 4.39
N VAL A 99 -12.43 17.47 4.74
CA VAL A 99 -12.18 18.60 3.84
C VAL A 99 -11.23 18.17 2.71
N ASP A 100 -10.25 17.33 3.00
CA ASP A 100 -9.35 16.79 1.98
C ASP A 100 -10.10 15.84 1.02
N GLN A 101 -11.05 15.06 1.54
CA GLN A 101 -11.93 14.23 0.72
C GLN A 101 -12.82 15.04 -0.24
N MET A 102 -13.13 16.30 0.07
CA MET A 102 -13.93 17.14 -0.84
C MET A 102 -13.15 17.54 -2.11
N VAL A 103 -11.84 17.47 -2.10
CA VAL A 103 -10.97 17.91 -3.19
C VAL A 103 -10.18 16.77 -3.85
N LEU A 104 -10.05 15.64 -3.17
CA LEU A 104 -9.47 14.41 -3.72
C LEU A 104 -10.59 13.52 -4.30
N GLU A 105 -10.45 13.13 -5.58
CA GLU A 105 -11.48 12.40 -6.34
C GLU A 105 -11.41 10.86 -6.15
N PHE A 106 -10.68 10.39 -5.16
CA PHE A 106 -10.60 8.99 -4.75
C PHE A 106 -10.83 8.87 -3.23
N PRO A 107 -11.30 7.72 -2.71
CA PRO A 107 -11.57 7.55 -1.29
C PRO A 107 -10.29 7.65 -0.45
N ILE A 108 -10.31 8.44 0.63
CA ILE A 108 -9.16 8.62 1.53
C ILE A 108 -9.49 8.41 3.01
N LEU A 109 -10.75 8.14 3.36
CA LEU A 109 -11.22 8.11 4.76
C LEU A 109 -11.38 6.72 5.36
N ALA A 110 -10.91 5.68 4.69
CA ALA A 110 -10.92 4.32 5.24
C ALA A 110 -9.78 4.16 6.26
N ASP A 111 -10.09 3.85 7.53
CA ASP A 111 -9.07 3.68 8.57
C ASP A 111 -8.10 2.52 8.27
N TYR A 112 -8.55 1.54 7.47
CA TYR A 112 -7.76 0.41 7.01
C TYR A 112 -8.36 -0.20 5.73
N CYS A 113 -7.58 -1.03 5.07
CA CYS A 113 -8.07 -1.94 4.04
C CYS A 113 -7.32 -3.29 4.12
N TYR A 114 -7.98 -4.34 3.63
CA TYR A 114 -7.32 -5.62 3.35
C TYR A 114 -6.91 -5.68 1.89
N VAL A 115 -5.66 -6.04 1.64
CA VAL A 115 -5.15 -6.35 0.29
C VAL A 115 -4.76 -7.82 0.29
N ASN A 116 -5.43 -8.59 -0.57
CA ASN A 116 -5.10 -10.00 -0.76
C ASN A 116 -4.28 -10.13 -2.04
N LEU A 117 -3.09 -10.67 -1.91
CA LEU A 117 -2.15 -10.91 -2.98
C LEU A 117 -2.01 -12.42 -3.18
N SER A 118 -1.99 -12.87 -4.42
CA SER A 118 -1.79 -14.29 -4.71
C SER A 118 -0.33 -14.68 -4.47
N GLY A 119 -0.13 -15.74 -3.71
CA GLY A 119 1.21 -16.31 -3.52
C GLY A 119 1.71 -17.02 -4.79
N GLU A 120 3.03 -16.98 -5.03
CA GLU A 120 3.66 -17.69 -6.15
C GLU A 120 3.51 -19.22 -6.02
N ASN A 121 3.34 -19.91 -7.17
CA ASN A 121 3.51 -21.38 -7.31
C ASN A 121 2.68 -22.25 -6.33
N GLY A 122 1.49 -21.79 -5.91
CA GLY A 122 0.65 -22.52 -4.97
C GLY A 122 0.98 -22.23 -3.51
N GLN A 123 1.78 -21.23 -3.22
CA GLN A 123 1.83 -20.59 -1.91
C GLN A 123 0.45 -19.95 -1.65
N GLY A 124 -0.05 -20.04 -0.41
CA GLY A 124 -1.33 -19.45 -0.03
C GLY A 124 -1.40 -17.96 -0.31
N ASP A 125 -2.62 -17.42 -0.38
CA ASP A 125 -2.83 -15.99 -0.53
C ASP A 125 -2.23 -15.24 0.66
N ILE A 126 -1.60 -14.11 0.39
CA ILE A 126 -0.99 -13.23 1.38
C ILE A 126 -2.03 -12.16 1.74
N THR A 127 -2.37 -12.05 3.01
CA THR A 127 -3.27 -11.02 3.50
C THR A 127 -2.47 -9.87 4.13
N ILE A 128 -2.66 -8.67 3.61
CA ILE A 128 -2.08 -7.45 4.16
C ILE A 128 -3.19 -6.65 4.82
N PHE A 129 -3.02 -6.32 6.09
CA PHE A 129 -3.78 -5.29 6.78
C PHE A 129 -3.04 -3.96 6.62
N ALA A 130 -3.50 -3.14 5.68
CA ALA A 130 -2.93 -1.83 5.42
C ALA A 130 -3.68 -0.75 6.21
N THR A 131 -2.95 0.05 6.96
CA THR A 131 -3.45 1.18 7.74
C THR A 131 -2.36 2.24 7.85
N HIS A 132 -2.70 3.46 8.27
CA HIS A 132 -1.67 4.49 8.41
C HIS A 132 -0.69 4.20 9.57
N GLY A 133 -1.16 3.71 10.70
CA GLY A 133 -0.31 3.39 11.86
C GLY A 133 -0.60 4.21 13.11
N HIS A 134 -1.49 5.20 13.07
CA HIS A 134 -1.86 6.00 14.23
C HIS A 134 -2.93 5.33 15.12
N ILE A 135 -3.69 4.35 14.59
CA ILE A 135 -4.67 3.56 15.34
C ILE A 135 -4.11 2.16 15.58
N TYR A 136 -3.78 1.44 14.50
CA TYR A 136 -3.22 0.10 14.56
C TYR A 136 -1.73 0.15 14.21
N HIS A 137 -0.90 -0.43 15.06
CA HIS A 137 0.56 -0.42 14.96
C HIS A 137 1.15 -1.61 15.74
N PRO A 138 2.46 -1.89 15.72
CA PRO A 138 3.06 -3.05 16.39
C PRO A 138 2.71 -3.24 17.87
N HIS A 139 2.39 -2.16 18.60
CA HIS A 139 2.00 -2.23 20.01
C HIS A 139 0.46 -2.21 20.23
N HIS A 140 -0.32 -2.10 19.16
CA HIS A 140 -1.79 -2.15 19.18
C HIS A 140 -2.27 -2.83 17.91
N LEU A 141 -2.13 -4.16 17.87
CA LEU A 141 -2.41 -4.98 16.69
C LEU A 141 -3.92 -5.04 16.40
N PRO A 142 -4.31 -5.00 15.11
CA PRO A 142 -5.66 -5.38 14.69
C PRO A 142 -5.82 -6.91 14.82
N PRO A 143 -7.05 -7.45 14.64
CA PRO A 143 -7.24 -8.89 14.57
C PRO A 143 -6.63 -9.46 13.29
N LEU A 144 -5.41 -10.01 13.41
CA LEU A 144 -4.63 -10.65 12.35
C LEU A 144 -4.65 -12.16 12.54
N LYS A 145 -4.45 -12.90 11.45
CA LYS A 145 -4.09 -14.32 11.47
C LYS A 145 -2.59 -14.48 11.47
N ASP A 146 -2.11 -15.59 12.00
CA ASP A 146 -0.71 -15.97 11.91
C ASP A 146 -0.24 -15.95 10.44
N GLY A 147 0.86 -15.26 10.17
CA GLY A 147 1.39 -15.05 8.84
C GLY A 147 0.83 -13.85 8.06
N ASP A 148 -0.19 -13.13 8.57
CA ASP A 148 -0.65 -11.88 7.97
C ASP A 148 0.43 -10.79 8.07
N ILE A 149 0.32 -9.79 7.19
CA ILE A 149 1.21 -8.63 7.15
C ILE A 149 0.49 -7.41 7.72
N LEU A 150 1.11 -6.74 8.69
CA LEU A 150 0.73 -5.40 9.13
C LEU A 150 1.54 -4.37 8.34
N LEU A 151 0.88 -3.55 7.55
CA LEU A 151 1.50 -2.51 6.71
C LEU A 151 1.11 -1.12 7.18
N ASN A 152 2.10 -0.33 7.60
CA ASN A 152 1.90 1.02 8.13
C ASN A 152 2.78 2.07 7.44
N GLY A 153 2.39 3.37 7.58
CA GLY A 153 3.22 4.57 7.41
C GLY A 153 3.50 5.23 8.76
N HIS A 154 3.17 6.52 8.89
CA HIS A 154 3.10 7.33 10.12
C HIS A 154 4.43 7.58 10.85
N THR A 155 5.27 6.60 11.02
CA THR A 155 6.55 6.77 11.73
C THR A 155 7.57 7.53 10.90
N HIS A 156 7.40 7.53 9.58
CA HIS A 156 8.33 8.05 8.57
C HIS A 156 9.68 7.30 8.53
N VAL A 157 9.74 6.11 9.12
CA VAL A 157 10.93 5.26 9.18
C VAL A 157 10.61 3.94 8.49
N PRO A 158 11.38 3.53 7.47
CA PRO A 158 11.22 2.22 6.84
C PRO A 158 11.39 1.10 7.86
N ALA A 159 10.55 0.06 7.77
CA ALA A 159 10.65 -1.08 8.66
C ALA A 159 10.31 -2.41 7.95
N CYS A 160 10.97 -3.47 8.40
CA CYS A 160 10.71 -4.86 8.05
C CYS A 160 11.03 -5.72 9.26
N GLU A 161 10.02 -6.01 10.08
CA GLU A 161 10.19 -6.62 11.40
C GLU A 161 9.19 -7.74 11.61
N GLU A 162 9.61 -8.80 12.27
CA GLU A 162 8.71 -9.83 12.77
C GLU A 162 8.16 -9.40 14.14
N ILE A 163 6.84 -9.48 14.29
CA ILE A 163 6.14 -9.12 15.52
C ILE A 163 5.55 -10.39 16.13
N LEU A 164 5.72 -10.55 17.44
CA LEU A 164 5.05 -11.57 18.24
C LEU A 164 3.92 -10.95 19.05
N ASP A 165 2.73 -11.50 18.95
CA ASP A 165 1.63 -11.12 19.85
C ASP A 165 1.73 -11.86 21.20
N MET A 166 0.89 -11.44 22.16
CA MET A 166 0.84 -12.05 23.49
C MET A 166 0.33 -13.49 23.49
N ASN A 167 -0.26 -13.98 22.40
CA ASN A 167 -0.79 -15.33 22.24
C ASN A 167 0.15 -16.24 21.45
N GLY A 168 1.31 -15.72 21.02
CA GLY A 168 2.32 -16.44 20.26
C GLY A 168 2.07 -16.45 18.74
N GLY A 169 1.15 -15.64 18.23
CA GLY A 169 1.00 -15.40 16.79
C GLY A 169 2.16 -14.58 16.24
N THR A 170 2.62 -14.91 15.05
CA THR A 170 3.73 -14.24 14.36
C THR A 170 3.21 -13.48 13.16
N TYR A 171 3.55 -12.20 13.07
CA TYR A 171 3.13 -11.31 12.00
C TYR A 171 4.33 -10.58 11.42
N GLN A 172 4.25 -10.23 10.13
CA GLN A 172 5.27 -9.39 9.52
C GLN A 172 4.80 -7.91 9.55
N TYR A 173 5.62 -7.04 10.13
CA TYR A 173 5.42 -5.59 10.09
C TYR A 173 6.25 -4.98 8.99
N LEU A 174 5.60 -4.20 8.10
CA LEU A 174 6.25 -3.47 7.01
C LEU A 174 5.88 -1.99 7.05
N ASN A 175 6.85 -1.14 6.69
CA ASN A 175 6.65 0.30 6.57
C ASN A 175 7.47 0.83 5.39
N PRO A 176 6.89 1.57 4.43
CA PRO A 176 7.62 2.13 3.29
C PRO A 176 8.54 3.30 3.65
N GLY A 177 8.43 3.87 4.86
CA GLY A 177 9.02 5.16 5.21
C GLY A 177 8.14 6.32 4.76
N SER A 178 8.72 7.49 4.54
CA SER A 178 8.01 8.69 4.08
C SER A 178 8.52 9.17 2.73
N VAL A 179 7.57 9.58 1.89
CA VAL A 179 7.88 10.22 0.60
C VAL A 179 8.55 11.58 0.82
N SER A 180 8.08 12.39 1.78
CA SER A 180 8.49 13.79 1.88
C SER A 180 9.25 14.19 3.14
N ILE A 181 9.03 13.49 4.25
CA ILE A 181 9.61 13.85 5.56
C ILE A 181 10.21 12.58 6.21
N PRO A 182 11.25 11.96 5.63
CA PRO A 182 11.90 10.81 6.24
C PRO A 182 12.51 11.17 7.59
N LYS A 183 12.54 10.23 8.51
CA LYS A 183 13.12 10.39 9.86
C LYS A 183 14.27 9.43 10.09
N GLU A 184 15.01 9.65 11.17
CA GLU A 184 16.14 8.80 11.60
C GLU A 184 17.22 8.61 10.53
N GLY A 185 17.37 9.58 9.62
CA GLY A 185 18.35 9.51 8.54
C GLY A 185 17.99 8.56 7.41
N SER A 186 16.73 8.10 7.35
CA SER A 186 16.27 7.27 6.24
C SER A 186 16.10 8.07 4.96
N GLU A 187 16.01 7.36 3.83
CA GLU A 187 15.80 7.92 2.51
C GLU A 187 14.33 8.34 2.29
N HIS A 188 14.10 9.25 1.34
CA HIS A 188 12.78 9.45 0.74
C HIS A 188 12.41 8.19 -0.05
N SER A 189 11.42 7.44 0.40
CA SER A 189 11.25 6.05 -0.01
C SER A 189 9.82 5.64 -0.32
N TYR A 190 9.72 4.51 -1.00
CA TYR A 190 8.51 3.75 -1.29
C TYR A 190 8.84 2.25 -1.30
N MET A 191 7.81 1.42 -1.36
CA MET A 191 7.96 -0.02 -1.55
C MET A 191 7.33 -0.47 -2.85
N ILE A 192 7.86 -1.55 -3.42
CA ILE A 192 7.25 -2.32 -4.51
C ILE A 192 6.98 -3.72 -4.00
N TYR A 193 5.76 -4.20 -4.25
CA TYR A 193 5.44 -5.63 -4.19
C TYR A 193 5.34 -6.17 -5.61
N GLU A 194 6.05 -7.24 -5.85
CA GLU A 194 6.00 -8.00 -7.10
C GLU A 194 6.43 -9.45 -6.85
N ASN A 195 5.69 -10.42 -7.36
CA ASN A 195 6.05 -11.84 -7.29
C ASN A 195 6.46 -12.33 -5.88
N GLY A 196 5.65 -12.03 -4.85
CA GLY A 196 5.91 -12.46 -3.47
C GLY A 196 7.07 -11.72 -2.78
N THR A 197 7.61 -10.68 -3.39
CA THR A 197 8.75 -9.92 -2.86
C THR A 197 8.37 -8.46 -2.62
N PHE A 198 8.68 -7.94 -1.46
CA PHE A 198 8.66 -6.53 -1.14
C PHE A 198 10.07 -5.96 -1.28
N ALA A 199 10.20 -4.84 -1.99
CA ALA A 199 11.45 -4.13 -2.17
C ALA A 199 11.29 -2.67 -1.73
N TRP A 200 12.18 -2.19 -0.88
CA TRP A 200 12.26 -0.77 -0.49
C TRP A 200 13.21 -0.05 -1.43
N LYS A 201 12.73 1.05 -1.97
CA LYS A 201 13.50 1.86 -2.92
C LYS A 201 13.43 3.34 -2.54
N ASN A 202 14.51 4.07 -2.80
CA ASN A 202 14.46 5.52 -2.75
C ASN A 202 13.78 6.10 -4.00
N LEU A 203 13.45 7.39 -3.99
CA LEU A 203 12.75 8.04 -5.11
C LEU A 203 13.55 8.08 -6.42
N THR A 204 14.86 7.82 -6.39
CA THR A 204 15.68 7.64 -7.61
C THR A 204 15.56 6.24 -8.21
N GLY A 205 14.96 5.29 -7.46
CA GLY A 205 14.75 3.91 -7.88
C GLY A 205 15.84 2.94 -7.41
N GLU A 206 16.76 3.40 -6.59
CA GLU A 206 17.77 2.54 -5.98
C GLU A 206 17.12 1.68 -4.88
N GLU A 207 17.29 0.37 -5.00
CA GLU A 207 16.81 -0.62 -4.04
C GLU A 207 17.84 -0.77 -2.92
N TYR A 208 17.39 -0.69 -1.67
CA TYR A 208 18.27 -0.82 -0.50
C TYR A 208 17.86 -1.91 0.48
N GLN A 209 16.65 -2.46 0.35
CA GLN A 209 16.17 -3.56 1.19
C GLN A 209 15.15 -4.40 0.43
N THR A 210 15.13 -5.72 0.68
CA THR A 210 14.10 -6.64 0.19
C THR A 210 13.64 -7.59 1.27
N TRP A 211 12.40 -8.02 1.18
CA TRP A 211 11.86 -9.11 1.98
C TRP A 211 10.95 -9.99 1.11
N LYS A 212 11.14 -11.29 1.20
CA LYS A 212 10.33 -12.26 0.47
C LYS A 212 9.35 -12.93 1.42
N THR A 213 8.09 -13.01 0.99
CA THR A 213 7.04 -13.70 1.75
C THR A 213 7.39 -15.16 1.94
N VAL A 214 7.17 -15.66 3.13
CA VAL A 214 7.43 -17.06 3.49
C VAL A 214 6.11 -17.81 3.41
N SER A 215 6.09 -18.95 2.71
CA SER A 215 4.93 -19.84 2.74
C SER A 215 4.82 -20.49 4.11
N HIS A 216 3.76 -20.22 4.83
CA HIS A 216 3.39 -21.04 5.98
C HIS A 216 2.72 -22.30 5.43
N SER A 217 3.42 -23.42 5.52
CA SER A 217 2.97 -24.78 5.14
C SER A 217 2.06 -25.38 6.20
#